data_cbbbe64eb1b373fcf2f2b6399b905216
#
_entry.id   cbbbe64eb1b373fcf2f2b6399b905216
#
_cell.length_a   1.000
_cell.length_b   1.000
_cell.length_c   1.000
_cell.angle_alpha   90.00
_cell.angle_beta   90.00
_cell.angle_gamma   90.00
#
_symmetry.space_group_name_H-M   'P 1'
#
loop_
_entity.id
_entity.type
_entity.pdbx_description
1 polymer ?
#
loop_
_entity_poly.entity_id
_entity_poly.type
_entity_poly.pdbx_seq_one_letter_code
_entity_poly.pdbx_strand_id
1 'polypeptide(L)'
;MSLQELKPKIDQVWNAFWSGGISNPLSVIEQITYLLFIKRLDDLQDLQEQQALLTGKPVNNPIYTTEEQQLRWSNFKNLESETMFRLFQKENGIFDFMKNYGGKSASFSKFMKNAAFMIPTPRLLVQVVDMLDKIDMNDTDTKG
;
A
#
# COMPACT_ATOMS: atom_id res chain seq x y z
N MET A 1 14.33 -9.23 -6.65
CA MET A 1 13.37 -9.98 -7.49
C MET A 1 13.52 -9.53 -8.93
N SER A 2 13.69 -10.47 -9.84
CA SER A 2 13.82 -10.18 -11.26
C SER A 2 12.45 -9.90 -11.87
N LEU A 3 12.46 -9.29 -13.07
CA LEU A 3 11.22 -9.05 -13.82
C LEU A 3 10.51 -10.36 -14.15
N GLN A 4 11.27 -11.42 -14.42
CA GLN A 4 10.69 -12.73 -14.70
C GLN A 4 9.98 -13.34 -13.50
N GLU A 5 10.46 -13.06 -12.30
CA GLU A 5 9.81 -13.50 -11.07
C GLU A 5 8.61 -12.61 -10.72
N LEU A 6 8.68 -11.33 -11.05
CA LEU A 6 7.65 -10.36 -10.73
C LEU A 6 6.39 -10.57 -11.57
N LYS A 7 6.55 -10.87 -12.85
CA LYS A 7 5.40 -10.98 -13.77
C LYS A 7 4.35 -12.00 -13.32
N PRO A 8 4.71 -13.24 -12.94
CA PRO A 8 3.68 -14.17 -12.46
C PRO A 8 2.98 -13.70 -11.20
N LYS A 9 3.68 -12.98 -10.33
CA LYS A 9 3.08 -12.47 -9.10
C LYS A 9 2.05 -11.38 -9.40
N ILE A 10 2.35 -10.50 -10.33
CA ILE A 10 1.41 -9.48 -10.78
C ILE A 10 0.21 -10.12 -11.46
N ASP A 11 0.43 -11.15 -12.28
CA ASP A 11 -0.66 -11.87 -12.93
C ASP A 11 -1.60 -12.51 -11.90
N GLN A 12 -1.05 -13.05 -10.80
CA GLN A 12 -1.85 -13.62 -9.73
C GLN A 12 -2.72 -12.55 -9.05
N VAL A 13 -2.15 -11.38 -8.81
CA VAL A 13 -2.91 -10.27 -8.22
C VAL A 13 -4.04 -9.87 -9.16
N TRP A 14 -3.75 -9.74 -10.44
CA TRP A 14 -4.75 -9.41 -11.45
C TRP A 14 -5.91 -10.41 -11.44
N ASN A 15 -5.57 -11.71 -11.45
CA ASN A 15 -6.57 -12.76 -11.44
C ASN A 15 -7.41 -12.76 -10.16
N ALA A 16 -6.81 -12.40 -9.02
CA ALA A 16 -7.55 -12.28 -7.77
C ALA A 16 -8.63 -11.20 -7.87
N PHE A 17 -8.29 -10.04 -8.47
CA PHE A 17 -9.27 -8.99 -8.67
C PHE A 17 -10.41 -9.44 -9.59
N TRP A 18 -10.09 -10.09 -10.70
CA TRP A 18 -11.10 -10.61 -11.62
C TRP A 18 -12.04 -11.57 -10.90
N SER A 19 -11.49 -12.54 -10.19
CA SER A 19 -12.27 -13.54 -9.46
C SER A 19 -13.06 -12.91 -8.32
N GLY A 20 -12.56 -11.82 -7.77
CA GLY A 20 -13.20 -11.11 -6.65
C GLY A 20 -14.26 -10.10 -7.04
N GLY A 21 -14.56 -9.97 -8.34
CA GLY A 21 -15.66 -9.15 -8.80
C GLY A 21 -15.31 -7.81 -9.42
N ILE A 22 -14.02 -7.51 -9.61
CA ILE A 22 -13.59 -6.29 -10.32
C ILE A 22 -13.10 -6.69 -11.70
N SER A 23 -13.88 -6.37 -12.72
CA SER A 23 -13.58 -6.77 -14.09
C SER A 23 -13.11 -5.64 -14.98
N ASN A 24 -13.21 -4.39 -14.54
CA ASN A 24 -12.72 -3.25 -15.32
C ASN A 24 -11.20 -3.16 -15.16
N PRO A 25 -10.42 -3.33 -16.24
CA PRO A 25 -8.95 -3.31 -16.14
C PRO A 25 -8.40 -2.02 -15.54
N LEU A 26 -8.99 -0.87 -15.86
CA LEU A 26 -8.52 0.39 -15.31
C LEU A 26 -8.71 0.44 -13.80
N SER A 27 -9.85 -0.04 -13.31
CA SER A 27 -10.12 -0.10 -11.88
C SER A 27 -9.12 -1.01 -11.16
N VAL A 28 -8.78 -2.16 -11.77
CA VAL A 28 -7.78 -3.08 -11.20
C VAL A 28 -6.43 -2.38 -11.08
N ILE A 29 -5.99 -1.72 -12.14
CA ILE A 29 -4.71 -1.00 -12.15
C ILE A 29 -4.69 0.07 -11.05
N GLU A 30 -5.77 0.80 -10.92
CA GLU A 30 -5.87 1.85 -9.90
C GLU A 30 -5.79 1.28 -8.49
N GLN A 31 -6.53 0.21 -8.21
CA GLN A 31 -6.51 -0.39 -6.87
C GLN A 31 -5.13 -0.94 -6.53
N ILE A 32 -4.47 -1.60 -7.47
CA ILE A 32 -3.11 -2.10 -7.26
C ILE A 32 -2.16 -0.93 -6.99
N THR A 33 -2.28 0.14 -7.75
CA THR A 33 -1.43 1.33 -7.58
C THR A 33 -1.59 1.93 -6.19
N TYR A 34 -2.82 2.05 -5.71
CA TYR A 34 -3.07 2.59 -4.37
C TYR A 34 -2.44 1.71 -3.29
N LEU A 35 -2.60 0.40 -3.40
CA LEU A 35 -2.04 -0.53 -2.42
C LEU A 35 -0.52 -0.49 -2.42
N LEU A 36 0.10 -0.44 -3.59
CA LEU A 36 1.55 -0.34 -3.69
C LEU A 36 2.06 0.99 -3.12
N PHE A 37 1.32 2.06 -3.32
CA PHE A 37 1.68 3.35 -2.74
C PHE A 37 1.63 3.30 -1.21
N ILE A 38 0.59 2.70 -0.65
CA ILE A 38 0.46 2.52 0.80
C ILE A 38 1.65 1.70 1.34
N LYS A 39 1.99 0.62 0.65
CA LYS A 39 3.14 -0.20 1.03
C LYS A 39 4.43 0.60 0.98
N ARG A 40 4.60 1.42 -0.05
CA ARG A 40 5.79 2.25 -0.20
C ARG A 40 5.92 3.28 0.92
N LEU A 41 4.83 3.84 1.38
CA LEU A 41 4.87 4.81 2.49
C LEU A 41 5.44 4.18 3.75
N ASP A 42 5.07 2.94 4.04
CA ASP A 42 5.61 2.22 5.19
C ASP A 42 7.12 1.96 5.02
N ASP A 43 7.54 1.55 3.82
CA ASP A 43 8.96 1.35 3.53
C ASP A 43 9.77 2.64 3.73
N LEU A 44 9.21 3.78 3.31
CA LEU A 44 9.87 5.07 3.51
C LEU A 44 9.97 5.45 4.98
N GLN A 45 8.94 5.13 5.78
CA GLN A 45 9.00 5.35 7.22
C GLN A 45 10.10 4.49 7.85
N ASP A 46 10.22 3.24 7.43
CA ASP A 46 11.32 2.37 7.90
C ASP A 46 12.68 2.98 7.60
N LEU A 47 12.85 3.53 6.41
CA LEU A 47 14.11 4.18 6.04
C LEU A 47 14.40 5.38 6.93
N GLN A 48 13.39 6.19 7.23
CA GLN A 48 13.56 7.33 8.15
C GLN A 48 14.01 6.86 9.52
N GLU A 49 13.41 5.78 10.01
CA GLU A 49 13.74 5.22 11.33
C GLU A 49 15.15 4.66 11.36
N GLN A 50 15.57 3.98 10.31
CA GLN A 50 16.92 3.44 10.19
C GLN A 50 17.96 4.56 10.16
N GLN A 51 17.70 5.63 9.42
CA GLN A 51 18.58 6.78 9.35
C GLN A 51 18.70 7.48 10.72
N ALA A 52 17.60 7.56 11.46
CA ALA A 52 17.61 8.14 12.78
C ALA A 52 18.49 7.34 13.73
N LEU A 53 18.45 6.01 13.65
CA LEU A 53 19.31 5.14 14.45
C LEU A 53 20.79 5.34 14.11
N LEU A 54 21.11 5.48 12.83
CA LEU A 54 22.50 5.63 12.39
C LEU A 54 23.08 6.99 12.76
N THR A 55 22.29 8.04 12.69
CA THR A 55 22.76 9.41 12.93
C THR A 55 22.61 9.84 14.39
N GLY A 56 21.84 9.09 15.19
CA GLY A 56 21.54 9.47 16.56
C GLY A 56 20.57 10.63 16.69
N LYS A 57 19.96 11.05 15.60
CA LYS A 57 19.00 12.15 15.57
C LYS A 57 17.60 11.61 15.45
N PRO A 58 16.59 12.26 16.08
CA PRO A 58 15.20 11.82 15.93
C PRO A 58 14.71 12.03 14.50
N VAL A 59 13.70 11.26 14.12
CA VAL A 59 13.07 11.41 12.82
C VAL A 59 12.43 12.79 12.74
N ASN A 60 12.76 13.51 11.67
CA ASN A 60 12.19 14.82 11.39
C ASN A 60 11.11 14.64 10.34
N ASN A 61 9.90 15.13 10.60
CA ASN A 61 8.74 14.99 9.72
C ASN A 61 8.43 13.53 9.38
N PRO A 62 8.07 12.71 10.38
CA PRO A 62 7.73 11.31 10.09
C PRO A 62 6.51 11.23 9.17
N ILE A 63 6.48 10.20 8.33
CA ILE A 63 5.33 9.93 7.46
C ILE A 63 4.12 9.57 8.32
N TYR A 64 4.33 8.70 9.32
CA TYR A 64 3.31 8.28 10.25
C TYR A 64 3.63 8.82 11.64
N THR A 65 2.67 9.51 12.26
CA THR A 65 2.81 9.94 13.64
C THR A 65 2.63 8.77 14.59
N THR A 66 2.84 9.02 15.88
CA THR A 66 2.66 7.98 16.91
C THR A 66 1.24 7.43 16.91
N GLU A 67 0.24 8.27 16.67
CA GLU A 67 -1.17 7.86 16.64
C GLU A 67 -1.57 7.16 15.34
N GLU A 68 -0.72 7.19 14.33
CA GLU A 68 -1.02 6.64 13.01
C GLU A 68 -0.33 5.32 12.72
N GLN A 69 0.34 4.73 13.70
CA GLN A 69 1.13 3.50 13.48
C GLN A 69 0.27 2.34 12.99
N GLN A 70 -1.00 2.26 13.41
CA GLN A 70 -1.89 1.20 12.95
C GLN A 70 -2.21 1.29 11.46
N LEU A 71 -1.94 2.42 10.84
CA LEU A 71 -2.20 2.62 9.40
C LEU A 71 -1.04 2.12 8.53
N ARG A 72 0.06 1.70 9.15
CA ARG A 72 1.22 1.22 8.41
C ARG A 72 0.98 -0.20 7.88
N TRP A 73 1.46 -0.44 6.67
CA TRP A 73 1.35 -1.75 6.01
C TRP A 73 1.83 -2.89 6.90
N SER A 74 3.01 -2.75 7.51
CA SER A 74 3.59 -3.78 8.34
C SER A 74 2.73 -4.13 9.56
N ASN A 75 1.90 -3.21 10.00
CA ASN A 75 1.00 -3.43 11.13
C ASN A 75 -0.34 -3.98 10.70
N PHE A 76 -0.99 -3.36 9.68
CA PHE A 76 -2.34 -3.79 9.33
C PHE A 76 -2.38 -5.10 8.53
N LYS A 77 -1.29 -5.48 7.87
CA LYS A 77 -1.29 -6.70 7.06
C LYS A 77 -1.60 -7.96 7.87
N ASN A 78 -1.40 -7.91 9.18
CA ASN A 78 -1.63 -9.04 10.07
C ASN A 78 -3.02 -9.02 10.73
N LEU A 79 -3.83 -8.02 10.42
CA LEU A 79 -5.17 -7.93 10.99
C LEU A 79 -6.11 -8.96 10.36
N GLU A 80 -7.14 -9.31 11.12
CA GLU A 80 -8.22 -10.13 10.61
C GLU A 80 -8.94 -9.37 9.49
N SER A 81 -9.51 -10.13 8.54
CA SER A 81 -9.99 -9.56 7.27
C SER A 81 -11.01 -8.44 7.44
N GLU A 82 -12.00 -8.63 8.30
CA GLU A 82 -13.02 -7.60 8.49
C GLU A 82 -12.47 -6.36 9.20
N THR A 83 -11.58 -6.57 10.15
CA THR A 83 -10.92 -5.46 10.84
C THR A 83 -10.08 -4.63 9.87
N MET A 84 -9.30 -5.29 9.03
CA MET A 84 -8.51 -4.61 8.00
C MET A 84 -9.42 -3.84 7.04
N PHE A 85 -10.50 -4.48 6.59
CA PHE A 85 -11.43 -3.88 5.65
C PHE A 85 -12.06 -2.61 6.22
N ARG A 86 -12.51 -2.66 7.47
CA ARG A 86 -13.06 -1.47 8.14
C ARG A 86 -12.03 -0.37 8.30
N LEU A 87 -10.78 -0.74 8.64
CA LEU A 87 -9.70 0.23 8.81
C LEU A 87 -9.36 0.94 7.50
N PHE A 88 -9.48 0.25 6.37
CA PHE A 88 -9.30 0.88 5.05
C PHE A 88 -10.36 1.93 4.77
N GLN A 89 -11.60 1.65 5.15
CA GLN A 89 -12.75 2.47 4.76
C GLN A 89 -13.11 3.57 5.74
N LYS A 90 -12.71 3.43 6.99
CA LYS A 90 -13.18 4.37 8.02
C LYS A 90 -12.58 5.75 7.80
N GLU A 91 -13.27 6.76 8.35
CA GLU A 91 -12.77 8.13 8.37
C GLU A 91 -11.43 8.17 9.09
N ASN A 92 -10.44 8.82 8.48
CA ASN A 92 -9.07 8.89 8.97
C ASN A 92 -8.39 7.52 9.08
N GLY A 93 -8.89 6.55 8.32
CA GLY A 93 -8.27 5.24 8.23
C GLY A 93 -7.18 5.18 7.16
N ILE A 94 -6.91 3.97 6.69
CA ILE A 94 -5.77 3.73 5.78
C ILE A 94 -5.95 4.48 4.46
N PHE A 95 -7.12 4.39 3.84
CA PHE A 95 -7.33 4.99 2.53
C PHE A 95 -7.33 6.51 2.60
N ASP A 96 -7.98 7.07 3.62
CA ASP A 96 -7.97 8.52 3.85
C ASP A 96 -6.57 9.04 4.09
N PHE A 97 -5.76 8.30 4.86
CA PHE A 97 -4.37 8.68 5.11
C PHE A 97 -3.60 8.74 3.79
N MET A 98 -3.75 7.73 2.94
CA MET A 98 -3.10 7.69 1.64
C MET A 98 -3.49 8.89 0.78
N LYS A 99 -4.78 9.18 0.71
CA LYS A 99 -5.28 10.30 -0.10
C LYS A 99 -4.72 11.63 0.40
N ASN A 100 -4.73 11.83 1.70
CA ASN A 100 -4.26 13.08 2.29
C ASN A 100 -2.77 13.25 2.08
N TYR A 101 -1.99 12.20 2.28
CA TYR A 101 -0.55 12.24 2.08
C TYR A 101 -0.20 12.42 0.61
N GLY A 102 -0.81 11.62 -0.27
CA GLY A 102 -0.56 11.68 -1.71
C GLY A 102 -1.03 12.99 -2.32
N GLY A 103 -2.08 13.60 -1.75
CA GLY A 103 -2.60 14.88 -2.20
C GLY A 103 -1.65 16.04 -2.00
N LYS A 104 -0.63 15.87 -1.16
CA LYS A 104 0.41 16.89 -0.94
C LYS A 104 1.51 16.81 -1.98
N SER A 105 1.58 15.73 -2.76
CA SER A 105 2.58 15.56 -3.80
C SER A 105 2.20 16.36 -5.03
N ALA A 106 3.13 17.13 -5.57
CA ALA A 106 2.89 17.89 -6.79
C ALA A 106 2.60 16.97 -7.99
N SER A 107 3.22 15.78 -8.02
CA SER A 107 3.10 14.87 -9.17
C SER A 107 1.82 14.06 -9.16
N PHE A 108 1.31 13.71 -7.98
CA PHE A 108 0.19 12.76 -7.84
C PHE A 108 -1.06 13.37 -7.21
N SER A 109 -1.08 14.68 -6.96
CA SER A 109 -2.15 15.29 -6.17
C SER A 109 -3.54 15.02 -6.75
N LYS A 110 -3.71 15.20 -8.06
CA LYS A 110 -5.02 14.97 -8.70
C LYS A 110 -5.42 13.51 -8.63
N PHE A 111 -4.47 12.62 -8.94
CA PHE A 111 -4.72 11.19 -8.93
C PHE A 111 -5.15 10.72 -7.54
N MET A 112 -4.43 11.15 -6.51
CA MET A 112 -4.72 10.72 -5.14
C MET A 112 -5.98 11.34 -4.57
N LYS A 113 -6.26 12.60 -4.90
CA LYS A 113 -7.49 13.26 -4.42
C LYS A 113 -8.75 12.59 -4.95
N ASN A 114 -8.68 12.05 -6.16
CA ASN A 114 -9.81 11.39 -6.80
C ASN A 114 -9.84 9.88 -6.55
N ALA A 115 -8.90 9.36 -5.76
CA ALA A 115 -8.83 7.93 -5.50
C ALA A 115 -10.08 7.44 -4.76
N ALA A 116 -10.56 6.27 -5.17
CA ALA A 116 -11.71 5.62 -4.55
C ALA A 116 -11.34 4.18 -4.22
N PHE A 117 -11.67 3.76 -3.01
CA PHE A 117 -11.47 2.39 -2.58
C PHE A 117 -12.62 1.53 -3.11
N MET A 118 -12.31 0.61 -4.02
CA MET A 118 -13.34 -0.16 -4.73
C MET A 118 -13.27 -1.65 -4.47
N ILE A 119 -12.39 -2.11 -3.58
CA ILE A 119 -12.31 -3.54 -3.25
C ILE A 119 -13.58 -3.92 -2.50
N PRO A 120 -14.38 -4.87 -3.02
CA PRO A 120 -15.74 -5.07 -2.53
C PRO A 120 -15.87 -5.93 -1.29
N THR A 121 -14.87 -6.75 -0.97
CA THR A 121 -14.99 -7.70 0.14
C THR A 121 -13.73 -7.73 0.99
N PRO A 122 -13.89 -8.04 2.30
CA PRO A 122 -12.71 -8.23 3.16
C PRO A 122 -11.80 -9.35 2.67
N ARG A 123 -12.38 -10.41 2.14
CA ARG A 123 -11.61 -11.56 1.65
C ARG A 123 -10.68 -11.16 0.51
N LEU A 124 -11.19 -10.40 -0.46
CA LEU A 124 -10.36 -9.95 -1.58
C LEU A 124 -9.25 -9.03 -1.09
N LEU A 125 -9.58 -8.12 -0.18
CA LEU A 125 -8.58 -7.20 0.36
C LEU A 125 -7.41 -7.95 1.01
N VAL A 126 -7.71 -8.89 1.91
CA VAL A 126 -6.68 -9.67 2.58
C VAL A 126 -5.85 -10.46 1.57
N GLN A 127 -6.51 -11.04 0.58
CA GLN A 127 -5.83 -11.83 -0.45
C GLN A 127 -4.82 -10.99 -1.23
N VAL A 128 -5.24 -9.80 -1.70
CA VAL A 128 -4.34 -8.96 -2.51
C VAL A 128 -3.26 -8.30 -1.65
N VAL A 129 -3.56 -7.92 -0.41
CA VAL A 129 -2.55 -7.41 0.50
C VAL A 129 -1.47 -8.48 0.74
N ASP A 130 -1.88 -9.72 0.98
CA ASP A 130 -0.93 -10.82 1.18
C ASP A 130 -0.07 -11.06 -0.05
N MET A 131 -0.67 -11.04 -1.23
CA MET A 131 0.06 -11.22 -2.48
C MET A 131 1.06 -10.10 -2.72
N LEU A 132 0.64 -8.84 -2.51
CA LEU A 132 1.51 -7.68 -2.72
C LEU A 132 2.62 -7.62 -1.67
N ASP A 133 2.35 -8.08 -0.46
CA ASP A 133 3.34 -8.11 0.60
C ASP A 133 4.56 -8.95 0.22
N LYS A 134 4.36 -9.96 -0.60
CA LYS A 134 5.42 -10.86 -1.04
C LYS A 134 6.23 -10.31 -2.21
N ILE A 135 5.85 -9.15 -2.73
CA ILE A 135 6.57 -8.51 -3.82
C ILE A 135 7.55 -7.51 -3.22
N ASP A 136 8.85 -7.73 -3.45
CA ASP A 136 9.89 -6.82 -2.99
C ASP A 136 10.26 -5.87 -4.13
N MET A 137 9.68 -4.69 -4.08
CA MET A 137 9.93 -3.68 -5.10
C MET A 137 11.31 -3.04 -5.00
N ASN A 138 11.94 -3.16 -3.84
CA ASN A 138 13.25 -2.53 -3.63
C ASN A 138 14.39 -3.28 -4.32
N ASP A 139 14.21 -4.57 -4.56
CA ASP A 139 15.25 -5.41 -5.15
C ASP A 139 15.21 -5.44 -6.69
N THR A 140 14.13 -4.98 -7.30
CA THR A 140 13.98 -5.06 -8.75
C THR A 140 15.00 -4.21 -9.50
N ASP A 141 15.32 -3.05 -8.95
CA ASP A 141 16.24 -2.10 -9.59
C ASP A 141 17.69 -2.54 -9.50
N THR A 142 18.06 -3.21 -8.41
CA THR A 142 19.45 -3.62 -8.20
C THR A 142 19.84 -4.81 -9.06
N LYS A 143 18.88 -5.54 -9.54
CA LYS A 143 19.12 -6.75 -10.34
C LYS A 143 18.80 -6.60 -11.81
N GLY A 144 18.22 -5.49 -12.12
CA GLY A 144 17.89 -5.15 -13.51
C GLY A 144 19.10 -4.71 -14.28
#